data_3f8e43786ed97f690e0a109976bdb09b
#
_entry.id   3f8e43786ed97f690e0a109976bdb09b
#
_cell.length_a   1.000
_cell.length_b   1.000
_cell.length_c   1.000
_cell.angle_alpha   90.00
_cell.angle_beta   90.00
_cell.angle_gamma   90.00
#
_symmetry.space_group_name_H-M   'P 1'
#
loop_
_entity.id
_entity.type
_entity.pdbx_description
1 polymer ?
#
loop_
_entity_poly.entity_id
_entity_poly.type
_entity_poly.pdbx_seq_one_letter_code
_entity_poly.pdbx_strand_id
1 'polypeptide(L)' 'MYNKKKIIVVTGGAGFVGSNLIKYLLKKTKFDIISLDNYSTGKKINHIKNNRVKY' A
#
# COMPACT_ATOMS: atom_id res chain seq x y z
N MET A 1 -23.98 4.89 14.43
CA MET A 1 -23.45 4.08 13.32
C MET A 1 -21.96 3.81 13.53
N TYR A 2 -21.57 2.59 13.41
CA TYR A 2 -20.21 2.17 13.64
C TYR A 2 -19.57 1.78 12.32
N ASN A 3 -18.53 2.51 11.90
CA ASN A 3 -17.82 2.23 10.66
C ASN A 3 -16.49 1.59 10.95
N LYS A 4 -16.29 0.39 10.45
CA LYS A 4 -15.00 -0.25 10.48
C LYS A 4 -14.30 -0.04 9.16
N LYS A 5 -13.16 0.61 9.19
CA LYS A 5 -12.26 0.63 8.05
C LYS A 5 -11.37 -0.59 8.10
N LYS A 6 -11.27 -1.27 6.98
CA LYS A 6 -10.30 -2.35 6.85
C LYS A 6 -8.95 -1.78 6.46
N ILE A 7 -7.92 -2.33 7.06
CA ILE A 7 -6.55 -1.96 6.77
C ILE A 7 -5.87 -3.19 6.20
N ILE A 8 -5.23 -3.01 5.05
CA ILE A 8 -4.46 -4.08 4.41
C ILE A 8 -2.98 -3.75 4.59
N VAL A 9 -2.23 -4.72 5.08
CA VAL A 9 -0.78 -4.57 5.21
C VAL A 9 -0.12 -5.28 4.04
N VAL A 10 0.70 -4.55 3.30
CA VAL A 10 1.44 -5.08 2.16
C VAL A 10 2.92 -5.04 2.52
N THR A 11 3.58 -6.19 2.54
CA THR A 11 5.02 -6.26 2.72
C THR A 11 5.70 -6.11 1.37
N GLY A 12 6.82 -5.39 1.34
CA GLY A 12 7.52 -5.13 0.09
C GLY A 12 6.78 -4.15 -0.82
N GLY A 13 6.02 -3.21 -0.22
CA GLY A 13 5.18 -2.30 -1.00
C GLY A 13 5.94 -1.31 -1.88
N ALA A 14 7.23 -1.10 -1.62
CA ALA A 14 8.06 -0.23 -2.46
C ALA A 14 8.75 -1.00 -3.59
N GLY A 15 8.59 -2.31 -3.66
CA GLY A 15 9.09 -3.12 -4.75
C GLY A 15 8.12 -3.14 -5.94
N PHE A 16 8.53 -3.81 -7.01
CA PHE A 16 7.73 -3.84 -8.24
C PHE A 16 6.37 -4.52 -8.01
N VAL A 17 6.39 -5.72 -7.46
CA VAL A 17 5.16 -6.49 -7.24
C VAL A 17 4.25 -5.82 -6.22
N GLY A 18 4.85 -5.37 -5.10
CA GLY A 18 4.08 -4.71 -4.05
C GLY A 18 3.45 -3.41 -4.52
N SER A 19 4.18 -2.61 -5.31
CA SER A 19 3.65 -1.37 -5.85
C SER A 19 2.45 -1.62 -6.76
N ASN A 20 2.53 -2.64 -7.60
CA ASN A 20 1.42 -3.00 -8.48
C ASN A 20 0.22 -3.53 -7.68
N LEU A 21 0.48 -4.30 -6.63
CA LEU A 21 -0.57 -4.77 -5.75
C LEU A 21 -1.29 -3.60 -5.06
N ILE A 22 -0.53 -2.63 -4.58
CA ILE A 22 -1.12 -1.44 -3.94
C ILE A 22 -2.00 -0.68 -4.92
N LYS A 23 -1.53 -0.49 -6.17
CA LYS A 23 -2.33 0.16 -7.21
C LYS A 23 -3.63 -0.59 -7.45
N TYR A 24 -3.56 -1.91 -7.51
CA TYR A 24 -4.74 -2.75 -7.70
C TYR A 24 -5.72 -2.58 -6.54
N LEU A 25 -5.23 -2.64 -5.31
CA LEU A 25 -6.07 -2.50 -4.12
C LEU A 25 -6.73 -1.13 -4.04
N LEU A 26 -6.00 -0.07 -4.39
CA LEU A 26 -6.57 1.28 -4.41
C LEU A 26 -7.71 1.39 -5.42
N LYS A 27 -7.59 0.70 -6.54
CA LYS A 27 -8.61 0.72 -7.59
C LYS A 27 -9.83 -0.13 -7.23
N LYS A 28 -9.60 -1.30 -6.62
CA LYS A 28 -10.65 -2.29 -6.40
C LYS A 28 -11.27 -2.24 -5.01
N THR A 29 -10.65 -1.56 -4.07
CA THR A 29 -11.14 -1.47 -2.70
C THR A 29 -11.14 -0.03 -2.23
N LYS A 30 -11.82 0.21 -1.09
CA LYS A 30 -11.77 1.49 -0.40
C LYS A 30 -10.95 1.40 0.89
N PHE A 31 -10.18 0.35 1.04
CA PHE A 31 -9.43 0.08 2.26
C PHE A 31 -8.21 0.99 2.35
N ASP A 32 -7.78 1.24 3.58
CA ASP A 32 -6.50 1.87 3.82
C ASP A 32 -5.40 0.81 3.70
N ILE A 33 -4.22 1.24 3.27
CA ILE A 33 -3.11 0.34 3.00
C ILE A 33 -1.89 0.82 3.78
N ILE A 34 -1.28 -0.09 4.51
CA ILE A 34 0.00 0.15 5.17
C ILE A 34 1.05 -0.70 4.46
N SER A 35 2.07 -0.05 3.96
CA SER A 35 3.17 -0.74 3.29
C SER A 35 4.37 -0.84 4.21
N LEU A 36 4.88 -2.04 4.36
CA LEU A 36 6.09 -2.31 5.13
C LEU A 36 7.18 -2.76 4.17
N ASP A 37 8.31 -2.06 4.20
CA ASP A 37 9.40 -2.39 3.31
C ASP A 37 10.73 -2.05 3.98
N ASN A 38 11.68 -2.96 3.92
CA ASN A 38 13.05 -2.70 4.39
C ASN A 38 13.94 -2.11 3.31
N TYR A 39 13.38 -1.91 2.12
CA TYR A 39 14.04 -1.30 0.97
C TYR A 39 15.27 -2.08 0.47
N SER A 40 15.34 -3.38 0.75
CA SER A 40 16.44 -4.20 0.23
C SER A 40 16.40 -4.27 -1.30
N THR A 41 15.20 -4.31 -1.88
CA THR A 41 15.00 -4.26 -3.33
C THR A 41 14.07 -3.14 -3.75
N GLY A 42 13.24 -2.65 -2.84
CA GLY A 42 12.32 -1.55 -3.12
C GLY A 42 13.01 -0.19 -3.03
N LYS A 43 12.39 0.83 -3.61
CA LYS A 43 12.91 2.19 -3.61
C LYS A 43 11.81 3.16 -3.21
N LYS A 44 12.20 4.22 -2.48
CA LYS A 44 11.24 5.25 -2.06
C LYS A 44 10.58 5.96 -3.24
N ILE A 45 11.25 6.03 -4.38
CA ILE A 45 10.67 6.62 -5.58
C ILE A 45 9.45 5.83 -6.07
N ASN A 46 9.32 4.57 -5.67
CA ASN A 46 8.18 3.73 -6.02
C ASN A 46 6.99 3.93 -5.10
N HIS A 47 7.10 4.79 -4.09
CA HIS A 47 5.96 5.07 -3.22
C HIS A 47 4.80 5.65 -4.01
N ILE A 48 3.61 5.12 -3.74
CA ILE A 48 2.39 5.60 -4.37
C ILE A 48 1.84 6.73 -3.52
N LYS A 49 1.65 7.88 -4.15
CA LYS A 49 1.10 9.05 -3.46
C LYS A 49 -0.41 8.96 -3.43
N ASN A 50 -0.92 8.52 -2.30
CA ASN A 50 -2.35 8.42 -2.08
C ASN A 50 -2.61 8.53 -0.58
N ASN A 51 -3.65 9.26 -0.19
CA ASN A 51 -3.92 9.47 1.24
C ASN A 51 -4.35 8.20 1.96
N ARG A 52 -4.67 7.14 1.24
CA ARG A 52 -5.01 5.84 1.84
C ARG A 52 -3.81 4.91 1.97
N VAL A 53 -2.64 5.30 1.49
CA VAL A 53 -1.42 4.49 1.55
C VAL A 53 -0.43 5.13 2.49
N LYS A 54 0.05 4.36 3.45
CA LYS A 54 1.10 4.79 4.39
C LYS A 54 2.30 3.84 4.28
N TYR A 55 3.48 4.43 4.28
CA TYR A 55 4.74 3.68 4.20
C TYR A 55 5.50 3.73 5.50
#